data_51b25874b5ed97fd19dc81b991b47d00
#
_entry.id   51b25874b5ed97fd19dc81b991b47d00
#
_cell.length_a   1.000
_cell.length_b   1.000
_cell.length_c   1.000
_cell.angle_alpha   90.00
_cell.angle_beta   90.00
_cell.angle_gamma   90.00
#
_symmetry.space_group_name_H-M   'P 1'
#
loop_
_entity.id
_entity.type
_entity.pdbx_description
1 polymer ?
#
loop_
_entity_poly.entity_id
_entity_poly.type
_entity_poly.pdbx_seq_one_letter_code
_entity_poly.pdbx_strand_id
1 'polypeptide(L)' 'MIKEAIKKLVAGNDLTFDEAAQVMDEMFSGTATQSQMAAYLTALRIKGETIDEITASAQVMREKAPVSYTHLRAHETS' A
#
# COMPACT_ATOMS: atom_id res chain seq x y z
N MET A 1 -5.12 4.55 -11.11
CA MET A 1 -5.82 3.81 -10.05
C MET A 1 -5.73 4.50 -8.69
N ILE A 2 -4.58 5.09 -8.37
CA ILE A 2 -4.43 5.69 -7.03
C ILE A 2 -5.42 6.84 -6.80
N LYS A 3 -5.73 7.62 -7.82
CA LYS A 3 -6.71 8.71 -7.66
C LYS A 3 -8.09 8.17 -7.31
N GLU A 4 -8.51 7.13 -8.00
CA GLU A 4 -9.81 6.50 -7.74
C GLU A 4 -9.82 5.87 -6.35
N ALA A 5 -8.72 5.27 -5.97
CA ALA A 5 -8.60 4.67 -4.64
C ALA A 5 -8.74 5.73 -3.55
N ILE A 6 -8.07 6.87 -3.72
CA ILE A 6 -8.16 7.96 -2.75
C ILE A 6 -9.61 8.43 -2.63
N LYS A 7 -10.31 8.58 -3.75
CA LYS A 7 -11.72 9.00 -3.72
C LYS A 7 -12.58 8.01 -2.95
N LYS A 8 -12.38 6.72 -3.17
CA LYS A 8 -13.14 5.69 -2.45
C LYS A 8 -12.87 5.75 -0.96
N LEU A 9 -11.60 5.90 -0.58
CA LEU A 9 -11.23 5.93 0.83
C LEU A 9 -11.78 7.17 1.54
N VAL A 10 -11.72 8.31 0.87
CA VAL A 10 -12.24 9.56 1.44
C VAL A 10 -13.74 9.47 1.63
N ALA A 11 -14.42 8.76 0.75
CA ALA A 11 -15.86 8.54 0.87
C ALA A 11 -16.22 7.48 1.91
N GLY A 12 -15.21 6.82 2.51
CA GLY A 12 -15.45 5.81 3.52
C GLY A 12 -15.62 4.41 2.97
N ASN A 13 -15.32 4.20 1.69
CA ASN A 13 -15.46 2.90 1.07
C ASN A 13 -14.16 2.11 1.15
N ASP A 14 -14.29 0.79 1.23
CA ASP A 14 -13.14 -0.10 1.27
C ASP A 14 -12.65 -0.41 -0.13
N LEU A 15 -11.36 -0.69 -0.24
CA LEU A 15 -10.78 -1.19 -1.48
C LEU A 15 -10.83 -2.71 -1.48
N THR A 16 -11.03 -3.29 -2.67
CA THR A 16 -10.87 -4.73 -2.81
C THR A 16 -9.39 -5.09 -2.77
N PHE A 17 -9.10 -6.38 -2.63
CA PHE A 17 -7.72 -6.86 -2.66
C PHE A 17 -7.01 -6.39 -3.93
N ASP A 18 -7.67 -6.57 -5.09
CA ASP A 18 -7.07 -6.20 -6.37
C ASP A 18 -6.82 -4.69 -6.45
N GLU A 19 -7.76 -3.89 -5.98
CA GLU A 19 -7.60 -2.44 -6.02
C GLU A 19 -6.42 -2.00 -5.16
N ALA A 20 -6.32 -2.53 -3.96
CA ALA A 20 -5.22 -2.19 -3.07
C ALA A 20 -3.87 -2.64 -3.65
N ALA A 21 -3.85 -3.83 -4.27
CA ALA A 21 -2.64 -4.32 -4.91
C ALA A 21 -2.21 -3.44 -6.06
N GLN A 22 -3.16 -2.98 -6.88
CA GLN A 22 -2.85 -2.08 -7.99
C GLN A 22 -2.28 -0.76 -7.52
N VAL A 23 -2.84 -0.20 -6.45
CA VAL A 23 -2.33 1.05 -5.90
C VAL A 23 -0.90 0.89 -5.41
N MET A 24 -0.64 -0.20 -4.70
CA MET A 24 0.71 -0.47 -4.21
C MET A 24 1.69 -0.66 -5.37
N ASP A 25 1.25 -1.34 -6.42
CA ASP A 25 2.08 -1.52 -7.60
C ASP A 25 2.42 -0.17 -8.25
N GLU A 26 1.45 0.72 -8.34
CA GLU A 26 1.70 2.07 -8.89
C GLU A 26 2.69 2.84 -8.03
N MET A 27 2.60 2.71 -6.71
CA MET A 27 3.53 3.39 -5.83
C MET A 27 4.95 2.87 -6.00
N PHE A 28 5.12 1.56 -6.12
CA PHE A 28 6.43 0.96 -6.28
C PHE A 28 7.01 1.16 -7.68
N SER A 29 6.16 1.34 -8.69
CA SER A 29 6.64 1.56 -10.05
C SER A 29 6.99 3.01 -10.32
N GLY A 30 6.72 3.89 -9.38
CA GLY A 30 7.04 5.31 -9.55
C GLY A 30 6.00 6.09 -10.33
N THR A 31 4.84 5.49 -10.59
CA THR A 31 3.77 6.16 -11.33
C THR A 31 3.03 7.17 -10.47
N ALA A 32 2.98 6.95 -9.18
CA ALA A 32 2.29 7.84 -8.25
C ALA A 32 3.24 8.91 -7.73
N THR A 33 2.73 10.12 -7.56
CA THR A 33 3.53 11.19 -6.95
C THR A 33 3.60 11.02 -5.45
N GLN A 34 4.54 11.71 -4.80
CA GLN A 34 4.64 11.67 -3.34
C GLN A 34 3.38 12.20 -2.69
N SER A 35 2.79 13.25 -3.27
CA SER A 35 1.54 13.80 -2.75
C SER A 35 0.41 12.78 -2.83
N GLN A 36 0.32 12.05 -3.92
CA GLN A 36 -0.69 11.00 -4.08
C GLN A 36 -0.48 9.88 -3.07
N MET A 37 0.76 9.46 -2.87
CA MET A 37 1.06 8.42 -1.90
C MET A 37 0.70 8.85 -0.49
N ALA A 38 1.04 10.08 -0.12
CA ALA A 38 0.70 10.61 1.20
C ALA A 38 -0.81 10.68 1.39
N ALA A 39 -1.53 11.15 0.37
CA ALA A 39 -2.98 11.24 0.43
C ALA A 39 -3.62 9.86 0.58
N TYR A 40 -3.12 8.88 -0.17
CA TYR A 40 -3.62 7.51 -0.10
C TYR A 40 -3.41 6.92 1.30
N LEU A 41 -2.20 7.03 1.81
CA LEU A 41 -1.88 6.44 3.11
C LEU A 41 -2.66 7.13 4.23
N THR A 42 -2.81 8.45 4.16
CA THR A 42 -3.57 9.20 5.15
C THR A 42 -5.05 8.81 5.10
N ALA A 43 -5.62 8.75 3.92
CA ALA A 43 -7.02 8.38 3.77
C ALA A 43 -7.28 6.96 4.25
N LEU A 44 -6.37 6.05 3.94
CA LEU A 44 -6.46 4.66 4.38
C LEU A 44 -6.44 4.57 5.89
N ARG A 45 -5.58 5.35 6.53
CA ARG A 45 -5.46 5.37 7.97
C ARG A 45 -6.71 5.93 8.65
N ILE A 46 -7.25 7.01 8.09
CA ILE A 46 -8.44 7.66 8.66
C ILE A 46 -9.65 6.73 8.54
N LYS A 47 -9.79 6.08 7.40
CA LYS A 47 -10.90 5.17 7.17
C LYS A 47 -10.77 3.90 8.03
N GLY A 48 -9.55 3.45 8.24
CA GLY A 48 -9.27 2.17 8.88
C GLY A 48 -9.07 1.08 7.83
N GLU A 49 -7.91 0.44 7.87
CA GLU A 49 -7.56 -0.58 6.89
C GLU A 49 -8.36 -1.86 7.12
N THR A 50 -8.77 -2.49 6.01
CA THR A 50 -9.38 -3.82 6.08
C THR A 50 -8.28 -4.88 5.98
N ILE A 51 -8.63 -6.12 6.29
CA ILE A 51 -7.70 -7.24 6.16
C ILE A 51 -7.24 -7.38 4.72
N ASP A 52 -8.15 -7.23 3.76
CA ASP A 52 -7.81 -7.33 2.34
C ASP A 52 -6.82 -6.24 1.93
N GLU A 53 -7.02 -5.03 2.40
CA GLU A 53 -6.13 -3.92 2.08
C GLU A 53 -4.73 -4.14 2.67
N ILE A 54 -4.67 -4.60 3.90
CA ILE A 54 -3.39 -4.88 4.55
C ILE A 54 -2.67 -6.03 3.87
N THR A 55 -3.41 -7.10 3.59
CA THR A 55 -2.83 -8.28 2.96
C THR A 55 -2.30 -7.99 1.57
N ALA A 56 -3.07 -7.25 0.78
CA ALA A 56 -2.64 -6.88 -0.57
C ALA A 56 -1.39 -6.03 -0.53
N SER A 57 -1.36 -5.06 0.38
CA SER A 57 -0.19 -4.19 0.52
C SER A 57 1.05 -4.97 0.91
N ALA A 58 0.90 -5.87 1.87
CA ALA A 58 2.03 -6.69 2.32
C ALA A 58 2.51 -7.63 1.21
N GLN A 59 1.59 -8.19 0.44
CA GLN A 59 1.96 -9.09 -0.65
C GLN A 59 2.74 -8.35 -1.73
N VAL A 60 2.27 -7.19 -2.15
CA VAL A 60 2.97 -6.41 -3.17
C VAL A 60 4.34 -5.96 -2.67
N MET A 61 4.42 -5.56 -1.41
CA MET A 61 5.71 -5.19 -0.84
C MET A 61 6.71 -6.35 -0.87
N ARG A 62 6.25 -7.55 -0.58
CA ARG A 62 7.12 -8.72 -0.66
C ARG A 62 7.56 -9.03 -2.08
N GLU A 63 6.66 -8.85 -3.04
CA GLU A 63 6.98 -9.10 -4.44
C GLU A 63 7.95 -8.08 -5.02
N LYS A 64 7.79 -6.82 -4.62
CA LYS A 64 8.61 -5.74 -5.16
C LYS A 64 9.90 -5.53 -4.39
N ALA A 65 9.88 -5.77 -3.09
CA ALA A 65 11.08 -5.59 -2.27
C ALA A 65 11.99 -6.80 -2.43
N PRO A 66 13.24 -6.59 -2.75
CA PRO A 66 14.18 -7.70 -2.82
C PRO A 66 14.28 -8.38 -1.48
N VAL A 67 14.46 -9.64 -1.52
CA VAL A 67 14.51 -10.43 -0.34
C VAL A 67 15.56 -10.03 0.64
N SER A 68 16.42 -9.31 0.20
CA SER A 68 17.47 -8.90 1.06
C SER A 68 16.98 -8.41 2.40
N TYR A 69 16.44 -8.46 2.74
CA TYR A 69 16.20 -7.94 3.85
C TYR A 69 15.86 -8.67 4.71
N THR A 70 15.76 -9.46 4.53
CA THR A 70 15.40 -10.15 5.38
C THR A 70 16.35 -10.60 6.29
N HIS A 71 17.00 -10.48 6.11
CA HIS A 71 17.82 -10.66 6.77
C HIS A 71 18.05 -9.86 7.54
N LEU A 72 17.81 -9.42 7.71
CA LEU A 72 18.12 -8.80 8.38
C LEU A 72 17.76 -8.44 9.21
N ARG A 73 17.57 -8.72 9.42
CA ARG A 73 17.54 -8.51 10.29
C ARG A 73 17.57 -8.66 10.97
N ALA A 74 17.67 -9.10 10.82
CA ALA A 74 18.00 -9.31 11.51
C ALA A 74 18.38 -8.92 12.04
N HIS A 75 18.40 -8.92 12.14
CA HIS A 75 18.89 -8.66 12.84
C HIS A 75 18.83 -7.90 13.37
N GLU A 76 18.67 -7.91 13.25
CA GLU A 76 18.76 -7.43 13.86
C GLU A 76 18.66 -6.91 14.44
N THR A 77 18.55 -7.09 14.56
CA THR A 77 18.64 -6.75 15.33
C THR A 77 18.81 -6.52 15.81
N SER A 78 18.76 -6.74 15.72
CA SER A 78 19.12 -6.60 16.40
C SER A 78 19.39 -6.42 16.83
#